data_e9988dd99a00fcea1da0f96d27a79565
#
_entry.id   e9988dd99a00fcea1da0f96d27a79565
#
_cell.length_a   1.000
_cell.length_b   1.000
_cell.length_c   1.000
_cell.angle_alpha   90.00
_cell.angle_beta   90.00
_cell.angle_gamma   90.00
#
_symmetry.space_group_name_H-M   'P 1'
#
loop_
_entity.id
_entity.type
_entity.pdbx_description
1 polymer ?
#
loop_
_entity_poly.entity_id
_entity_poly.type
_entity_poly.pdbx_seq_one_letter_code
_entity_poly.pdbx_strand_id
1 'polypeptide(L)'
;MKRVHVHFARCAAALCAIALPLSFAGCSSSASLNAGSSQSEQSNSQQSDASHDALDKSNVPSVVDDSPHGRAVAAVNAMSLAERVGQLVMAPLYAGSDPSTLQDLIVNQHVGSVLIIGNWNSGTAGVAAATSALQSYAPANNQLLMTTDQEGGLVQHLQGDGFDQMPSATNQGSMSTNQLRQSAAVWGSQLKSAGINVDLAPVVGTVTVDRASNGPIGALYRDFGLDADGNADHAKAFIQGMADSGVGSAIKHYPGLGSVTGNTDFTADGILDTTTTLDGAEIGAFNSTLEANPSMVMMSLATYQAIDPNNPAVFSSALVTDYLRNTVGFQGVITSDSLSATALGGIQPSDLGVRLVDAGGDLACIGASDYVQPILDGLNAKAAADSAFADKVTQSAIRVMTLKYSMGLAS
;
A
#
# COMPACT_ATOMS: atom_id res chain seq x y z
N MET A 1 35.73 -9.96 -32.15
CA MET A 1 34.54 -9.79 -33.02
C MET A 1 33.99 -11.16 -33.38
N LYS A 2 32.90 -11.61 -32.74
CA LYS A 2 32.08 -12.73 -33.20
C LYS A 2 30.64 -12.39 -32.76
N ARG A 3 29.75 -12.09 -33.70
CA ARG A 3 28.34 -11.88 -33.50
C ARG A 3 27.69 -13.24 -33.29
N VAL A 4 26.92 -13.38 -32.20
CA VAL A 4 26.03 -14.53 -31.97
C VAL A 4 24.62 -14.07 -32.36
N HIS A 5 24.05 -14.71 -33.38
CA HIS A 5 22.66 -14.54 -33.77
C HIS A 5 21.82 -15.54 -32.99
N VAL A 6 20.82 -15.04 -32.27
CA VAL A 6 19.80 -15.88 -31.62
C VAL A 6 18.55 -15.88 -32.48
N HIS A 7 18.16 -17.08 -32.95
CA HIS A 7 16.94 -17.31 -33.74
C HIS A 7 15.75 -17.48 -32.82
N PHE A 8 14.71 -16.68 -33.03
CA PHE A 8 13.39 -16.91 -32.45
C PHE A 8 12.62 -17.95 -33.28
N ALA A 9 12.30 -19.08 -32.65
CA ALA A 9 11.38 -20.06 -33.21
C ALA A 9 9.95 -19.72 -32.75
N ARG A 10 9.07 -19.47 -33.70
CA ARG A 10 7.61 -19.35 -33.51
C ARG A 10 7.00 -20.76 -33.50
N CYS A 11 6.34 -21.15 -32.41
CA CYS A 11 5.41 -22.26 -32.41
C CYS A 11 3.97 -21.77 -32.40
N ALA A 12 3.24 -22.13 -33.42
CA ALA A 12 1.80 -21.94 -33.53
C ALA A 12 1.09 -23.08 -32.78
N ALA A 13 0.12 -22.77 -31.94
CA ALA A 13 -0.73 -23.75 -31.28
C ALA A 13 -2.14 -23.68 -31.87
N ALA A 14 -2.66 -24.87 -32.21
CA ALA A 14 -3.94 -25.10 -32.83
C ALA A 14 -5.09 -25.09 -31.81
N LEU A 15 -6.22 -24.50 -32.23
CA LEU A 15 -7.51 -24.58 -31.54
C LEU A 15 -8.10 -26.00 -31.61
N CYS A 16 -8.64 -26.47 -30.48
CA CYS A 16 -9.70 -27.48 -30.48
C CYS A 16 -10.87 -26.97 -29.62
N ALA A 17 -11.96 -26.69 -30.29
CA ALA A 17 -13.26 -26.40 -29.70
C ALA A 17 -14.02 -27.68 -29.47
N ILE A 18 -14.56 -27.88 -28.26
CA ILE A 18 -15.59 -28.91 -27.98
C ILE A 18 -16.75 -28.19 -27.27
N ALA A 19 -17.88 -28.17 -27.95
CA ALA A 19 -19.19 -27.79 -27.40
C ALA A 19 -20.00 -29.04 -27.08
N LEU A 20 -20.83 -29.03 -26.02
CA LEU A 20 -22.12 -29.70 -25.92
C LEU A 20 -22.69 -29.60 -24.47
N PRO A 21 -24.01 -29.91 -24.20
CA PRO A 21 -25.06 -28.89 -24.15
C PRO A 21 -25.82 -28.84 -22.79
N LEU A 22 -26.77 -27.89 -22.76
CA LEU A 22 -27.77 -27.66 -21.69
C LEU A 22 -28.66 -28.86 -21.37
N SER A 23 -29.05 -28.96 -20.09
CA SER A 23 -30.33 -29.54 -19.72
C SER A 23 -30.95 -28.77 -18.55
N PHE A 24 -32.15 -28.27 -18.77
CA PHE A 24 -33.07 -27.67 -17.82
C PHE A 24 -33.81 -28.76 -17.04
N ALA A 25 -34.01 -28.56 -15.74
CA ALA A 25 -35.18 -29.06 -15.04
C ALA A 25 -35.45 -28.15 -13.83
N GLY A 26 -36.58 -27.48 -13.90
CA GLY A 26 -37.15 -26.75 -12.79
C GLY A 26 -38.06 -27.62 -11.94
N CYS A 27 -38.28 -27.23 -10.69
CA CYS A 27 -39.51 -27.47 -9.96
C CYS A 27 -39.68 -26.44 -8.84
N SER A 28 -40.78 -25.73 -8.91
CA SER A 28 -41.37 -24.84 -7.93
C SER A 28 -42.10 -25.60 -6.85
N SER A 29 -42.11 -25.12 -5.61
CA SER A 29 -43.29 -25.24 -4.74
C SER A 29 -43.25 -24.14 -3.66
N SER A 30 -44.34 -23.40 -3.69
CA SER A 30 -44.83 -22.43 -2.74
C SER A 30 -45.54 -23.09 -1.57
N ALA A 31 -45.43 -22.52 -0.38
CA ALA A 31 -46.49 -22.57 0.61
C ALA A 31 -46.36 -21.46 1.63
N SER A 32 -47.41 -20.80 1.78
CA SER A 32 -47.87 -19.63 2.46
C SER A 32 -48.37 -19.88 3.88
N LEU A 33 -48.51 -18.78 4.63
CA LEU A 33 -49.48 -18.47 5.72
C LEU A 33 -49.12 -19.00 7.14
N ASN A 34 -49.00 -18.10 8.14
CA ASN A 34 -50.12 -17.62 8.87
C ASN A 34 -49.79 -16.48 9.84
N ALA A 35 -50.76 -15.59 9.98
CA ALA A 35 -50.82 -14.45 10.85
C ALA A 35 -51.26 -14.82 12.28
N GLY A 36 -50.90 -14.00 13.25
CA GLY A 36 -51.40 -14.06 14.61
C GLY A 36 -51.26 -12.70 15.29
N SER A 37 -52.41 -12.09 15.48
CA SER A 37 -52.69 -10.74 15.98
C SER A 37 -52.76 -10.68 17.51
N SER A 38 -52.76 -9.40 17.98
CA SER A 38 -53.39 -8.80 19.20
C SER A 38 -52.51 -8.82 20.46
N GLN A 39 -52.46 -7.81 21.29
CA GLN A 39 -53.41 -6.75 21.66
C GLN A 39 -52.69 -5.62 22.41
N SER A 40 -53.29 -4.47 22.34
CA SER A 40 -53.12 -3.21 23.03
C SER A 40 -53.27 -3.26 24.56
N GLU A 41 -52.48 -2.46 25.29
CA GLU A 41 -52.98 -1.83 26.52
C GLU A 41 -52.53 -0.36 26.60
N GLN A 42 -53.54 0.51 26.73
CA GLN A 42 -53.44 1.92 27.07
C GLN A 42 -53.42 2.07 28.60
N SER A 43 -52.59 2.96 29.13
CA SER A 43 -52.95 3.77 30.32
C SER A 43 -52.00 4.97 30.44
N ASN A 44 -52.47 6.05 30.18
CA ASN A 44 -52.97 7.14 31.04
C ASN A 44 -51.91 8.20 31.42
N SER A 45 -52.28 9.39 31.00
CA SER A 45 -51.68 10.70 31.17
C SER A 45 -51.45 11.09 32.65
N GLN A 46 -50.30 11.74 32.89
CA GLN A 46 -50.25 12.88 33.83
C GLN A 46 -49.33 13.96 33.25
N GLN A 47 -49.95 15.09 32.99
CA GLN A 47 -49.40 16.37 32.60
C GLN A 47 -48.82 17.01 33.87
N SER A 48 -47.50 17.33 33.86
CA SER A 48 -46.93 18.30 34.80
C SER A 48 -46.19 19.34 33.95
N ASP A 49 -46.74 20.54 33.94
CA ASP A 49 -46.10 21.74 33.44
C ASP A 49 -44.79 21.98 34.18
N ALA A 50 -43.68 21.92 33.46
CA ALA A 50 -42.42 22.50 33.85
C ALA A 50 -41.90 23.33 32.69
N SER A 51 -41.96 24.63 32.86
CA SER A 51 -41.30 25.62 32.01
C SER A 51 -39.82 25.28 31.85
N HIS A 52 -39.44 24.71 30.71
CA HIS A 52 -38.08 24.60 30.33
C HIS A 52 -37.62 25.87 29.63
N ASP A 53 -36.79 26.60 30.35
CA ASP A 53 -35.90 27.62 29.82
C ASP A 53 -35.18 27.03 28.57
N ALA A 54 -35.47 27.59 27.42
CA ALA A 54 -34.79 27.24 26.18
C ALA A 54 -33.34 27.77 26.26
N LEU A 55 -32.42 26.94 26.75
CA LEU A 55 -31.00 27.20 26.60
C LEU A 55 -30.71 27.23 25.11
N ASP A 56 -30.37 28.41 24.65
CA ASP A 56 -29.85 28.69 23.31
C ASP A 56 -28.64 27.81 23.01
N LYS A 57 -28.81 26.75 22.22
CA LYS A 57 -27.77 25.83 21.80
C LYS A 57 -26.91 26.38 20.65
N SER A 58 -27.00 27.68 20.36
CA SER A 58 -26.33 28.27 19.17
C SER A 58 -24.94 28.77 19.41
N ASN A 59 -24.27 28.50 20.55
CA ASN A 59 -22.92 29.03 20.82
C ASN A 59 -22.00 28.05 21.55
N VAL A 60 -22.01 26.78 21.17
CA VAL A 60 -20.88 25.89 21.48
C VAL A 60 -19.85 26.12 20.39
N PRO A 61 -18.65 26.64 20.69
CA PRO A 61 -17.59 26.71 19.69
C PRO A 61 -17.36 25.27 19.18
N SER A 62 -17.45 25.06 17.89
CA SER A 62 -17.02 23.80 17.29
C SER A 62 -15.55 23.64 17.63
N VAL A 63 -15.23 22.68 18.50
CA VAL A 63 -13.84 22.32 18.78
C VAL A 63 -13.25 21.86 17.46
N VAL A 64 -12.36 22.66 16.87
CA VAL A 64 -11.61 22.28 15.68
C VAL A 64 -10.73 21.11 16.09
N ASP A 65 -10.84 19.98 15.39
CA ASP A 65 -9.95 18.83 15.62
C ASP A 65 -8.59 19.14 14.98
N ASP A 66 -7.64 19.56 15.80
CA ASP A 66 -6.29 19.94 15.41
C ASP A 66 -5.32 18.73 15.29
N SER A 67 -5.84 17.52 15.48
CA SER A 67 -5.06 16.30 15.23
C SER A 67 -4.63 16.21 13.75
N PRO A 68 -3.57 15.45 13.42
CA PRO A 68 -3.21 15.17 12.03
C PRO A 68 -4.40 14.68 11.20
N HIS A 69 -5.27 13.84 11.78
CA HIS A 69 -6.47 13.36 11.12
C HIS A 69 -7.51 14.47 10.89
N GLY A 70 -7.81 15.28 11.90
CA GLY A 70 -8.78 16.38 11.76
C GLY A 70 -8.33 17.40 10.72
N ARG A 71 -7.05 17.76 10.72
CA ARG A 71 -6.46 18.64 9.68
C ARG A 71 -6.53 18.02 8.30
N ALA A 72 -6.25 16.72 8.17
CA ALA A 72 -6.35 16.00 6.89
C ALA A 72 -7.79 15.99 6.37
N VAL A 73 -8.79 15.74 7.22
CA VAL A 73 -10.22 15.81 6.85
C VAL A 73 -10.57 17.19 6.34
N ALA A 74 -10.17 18.26 7.04
CA ALA A 74 -10.43 19.63 6.61
C ALA A 74 -9.79 19.96 5.26
N ALA A 75 -8.50 19.58 5.07
CA ALA A 75 -7.77 19.81 3.84
C ALA A 75 -8.38 19.06 2.66
N VAL A 76 -8.65 17.75 2.82
CA VAL A 76 -9.22 16.92 1.73
C VAL A 76 -10.62 17.36 1.35
N ASN A 77 -11.44 17.82 2.31
CA ASN A 77 -12.75 18.37 1.98
C ASN A 77 -12.68 19.67 1.15
N ALA A 78 -11.59 20.43 1.27
CA ALA A 78 -11.34 21.61 0.45
C ALA A 78 -10.75 21.28 -0.94
N MET A 79 -10.19 20.08 -1.14
CA MET A 79 -9.62 19.63 -2.42
C MET A 79 -10.71 19.33 -3.45
N SER A 80 -10.43 19.64 -4.72
CA SER A 80 -11.15 19.09 -5.87
C SER A 80 -11.00 17.57 -5.95
N LEU A 81 -11.85 16.91 -6.74
CA LEU A 81 -11.74 15.47 -6.96
C LEU A 81 -10.39 15.08 -7.58
N ALA A 82 -9.89 15.86 -8.54
CA ALA A 82 -8.60 15.62 -9.19
C ALA A 82 -7.43 15.73 -8.18
N GLU A 83 -7.46 16.71 -7.28
CA GLU A 83 -6.45 16.84 -6.23
C GLU A 83 -6.48 15.62 -5.28
N ARG A 84 -7.68 15.15 -4.90
CA ARG A 84 -7.81 13.93 -4.07
C ARG A 84 -7.23 12.71 -4.78
N VAL A 85 -7.56 12.52 -6.07
CA VAL A 85 -7.03 11.41 -6.89
C VAL A 85 -5.50 11.48 -6.98
N GLY A 86 -4.92 12.66 -7.21
CA GLY A 86 -3.48 12.83 -7.28
C GLY A 86 -2.75 12.40 -6.00
N GLN A 87 -3.37 12.56 -4.81
CA GLN A 87 -2.78 12.10 -3.55
C GLN A 87 -2.69 10.56 -3.45
N LEU A 88 -3.43 9.81 -4.27
CA LEU A 88 -3.46 8.35 -4.27
C LEU A 88 -2.40 7.73 -5.20
N VAL A 89 -1.52 8.54 -5.80
CA VAL A 89 -0.54 8.07 -6.78
C VAL A 89 0.88 8.36 -6.32
N MET A 90 1.74 7.34 -6.39
CA MET A 90 3.18 7.39 -6.17
C MET A 90 3.89 7.13 -7.49
N ALA A 91 4.42 8.20 -8.10
CA ALA A 91 5.09 8.15 -9.41
C ALA A 91 6.59 7.85 -9.26
N PRO A 92 7.20 7.04 -10.15
CA PRO A 92 8.63 6.72 -10.06
C PRO A 92 9.52 7.84 -10.63
N LEU A 93 10.62 8.15 -9.95
CA LEU A 93 11.77 8.85 -10.51
C LEU A 93 12.97 7.90 -10.55
N TYR A 94 13.40 7.54 -11.74
CA TYR A 94 14.54 6.65 -11.93
C TYR A 94 15.87 7.39 -11.77
N ALA A 95 16.87 6.66 -11.27
CA ALA A 95 18.24 7.14 -11.23
C ALA A 95 18.72 7.67 -12.60
N GLY A 96 19.25 8.90 -12.61
CA GLY A 96 19.69 9.57 -13.83
C GLY A 96 18.60 10.29 -14.63
N SER A 97 17.33 10.19 -14.21
CA SER A 97 16.26 11.01 -14.78
C SER A 97 16.28 12.43 -14.22
N ASP A 98 15.92 13.41 -15.04
CA ASP A 98 15.73 14.79 -14.59
C ASP A 98 14.43 14.90 -13.76
N PRO A 99 14.46 15.48 -12.56
CA PRO A 99 13.27 15.71 -11.75
C PRO A 99 12.14 16.46 -12.47
N SER A 100 12.47 17.32 -13.45
CA SER A 100 11.47 18.05 -14.26
C SER A 100 10.55 17.14 -15.07
N THR A 101 10.91 15.89 -15.29
CA THR A 101 10.04 14.87 -15.94
C THR A 101 8.76 14.60 -15.17
N LEU A 102 8.75 14.84 -13.85
CA LEU A 102 7.57 14.70 -13.00
C LEU A 102 6.85 16.04 -12.73
N GLN A 103 7.35 17.18 -13.24
CA GLN A 103 6.80 18.49 -12.93
C GLN A 103 5.31 18.59 -13.30
N ASP A 104 4.93 18.16 -14.49
CA ASP A 104 3.52 18.17 -14.93
C ASP A 104 2.62 17.29 -14.06
N LEU A 105 3.09 16.10 -13.71
CA LEU A 105 2.37 15.17 -12.81
C LEU A 105 2.15 15.78 -11.42
N ILE A 106 3.13 16.51 -10.89
CA ILE A 106 3.03 17.14 -9.57
C ILE A 106 2.16 18.39 -9.62
N VAL A 107 2.41 19.30 -10.58
CA VAL A 107 1.75 20.61 -10.64
C VAL A 107 0.32 20.51 -11.14
N ASN A 108 0.09 19.78 -12.23
CA ASN A 108 -1.19 19.77 -12.94
C ASN A 108 -2.04 18.53 -12.65
N GLN A 109 -1.42 17.37 -12.36
CA GLN A 109 -2.12 16.12 -11.99
C GLN A 109 -2.15 15.87 -10.49
N HIS A 110 -1.53 16.75 -9.68
CA HIS A 110 -1.55 16.75 -8.21
C HIS A 110 -0.98 15.49 -7.57
N VAL A 111 -0.07 14.78 -8.25
CA VAL A 111 0.60 13.59 -7.71
C VAL A 111 1.26 13.93 -6.38
N GLY A 112 0.88 13.20 -5.33
CA GLY A 112 1.25 13.51 -3.95
C GLY A 112 2.45 12.75 -3.41
N SER A 113 2.97 11.75 -4.15
CA SER A 113 4.06 10.89 -3.70
C SER A 113 5.01 10.52 -4.83
N VAL A 114 6.30 10.34 -4.52
CA VAL A 114 7.32 9.93 -5.49
C VAL A 114 8.14 8.77 -4.94
N LEU A 115 8.33 7.74 -5.77
CA LEU A 115 9.25 6.62 -5.54
C LEU A 115 10.60 6.94 -6.19
N ILE A 116 11.63 7.11 -5.39
CA ILE A 116 13.02 7.24 -5.85
C ILE A 116 13.57 5.83 -6.05
N ILE A 117 13.74 5.43 -7.31
CA ILE A 117 14.00 4.04 -7.71
C ILE A 117 15.20 3.94 -8.66
N GLY A 118 15.80 2.74 -8.76
CA GLY A 118 16.99 2.47 -9.54
C GLY A 118 18.29 2.67 -8.74
N ASN A 119 19.43 2.52 -9.40
CA ASN A 119 20.74 2.56 -8.73
C ASN A 119 21.28 4.00 -8.66
N TRP A 120 20.92 4.73 -7.63
CA TRP A 120 21.41 6.08 -7.35
C TRP A 120 22.80 6.00 -6.67
N ASN A 121 23.85 6.28 -7.44
CA ASN A 121 25.24 6.26 -6.93
C ASN A 121 25.76 7.67 -6.62
N SER A 122 24.89 8.66 -6.53
CA SER A 122 25.24 10.08 -6.37
C SER A 122 25.42 10.53 -4.91
N GLY A 123 25.31 9.58 -3.97
CA GLY A 123 25.38 9.88 -2.53
C GLY A 123 24.19 10.67 -2.01
N THR A 124 24.17 10.94 -0.70
CA THR A 124 23.10 11.69 -0.05
C THR A 124 22.88 13.06 -0.64
N ALA A 125 23.99 13.78 -1.01
CA ALA A 125 23.89 15.12 -1.59
C ALA A 125 23.23 15.11 -2.97
N GLY A 126 23.53 14.14 -3.84
CA GLY A 126 22.93 14.05 -5.16
C GLY A 126 21.46 13.67 -5.12
N VAL A 127 21.07 12.74 -4.22
CA VAL A 127 19.66 12.38 -4.00
C VAL A 127 18.90 13.58 -3.39
N ALA A 128 19.49 14.29 -2.40
CA ALA A 128 18.89 15.47 -1.79
C ALA A 128 18.63 16.59 -2.82
N ALA A 129 19.53 16.77 -3.79
CA ALA A 129 19.31 17.74 -4.87
C ALA A 129 18.08 17.37 -5.72
N ALA A 130 17.91 16.10 -6.06
CA ALA A 130 16.75 15.62 -6.81
C ALA A 130 15.45 15.72 -6.01
N THR A 131 15.43 15.28 -4.75
CA THR A 131 14.24 15.37 -3.90
C THR A 131 13.85 16.82 -3.61
N SER A 132 14.81 17.72 -3.41
CA SER A 132 14.55 19.15 -3.23
C SER A 132 13.97 19.80 -4.50
N ALA A 133 14.46 19.40 -5.69
CA ALA A 133 13.90 19.87 -6.95
C ALA A 133 12.44 19.43 -7.11
N LEU A 134 12.13 18.15 -6.81
CA LEU A 134 10.75 17.64 -6.81
C LEU A 134 9.86 18.39 -5.82
N GLN A 135 10.32 18.61 -4.58
CA GLN A 135 9.57 19.36 -3.58
C GLN A 135 9.28 20.80 -4.01
N SER A 136 10.14 21.41 -4.83
CA SER A 136 9.90 22.76 -5.35
C SER A 136 8.72 22.88 -6.31
N TYR A 137 8.25 21.75 -6.87
CA TYR A 137 7.05 21.70 -7.71
C TYR A 137 5.76 21.52 -6.90
N ALA A 138 5.86 21.00 -5.67
CA ALA A 138 4.72 20.79 -4.81
C ALA A 138 4.27 22.07 -4.10
N PRO A 139 2.97 22.21 -3.75
CA PRO A 139 2.52 23.31 -2.90
C PRO A 139 3.25 23.31 -1.54
N ALA A 140 3.63 24.49 -1.04
CA ALA A 140 4.38 24.62 0.21
C ALA A 140 3.64 24.00 1.42
N ASN A 141 2.31 24.01 1.40
CA ASN A 141 1.44 23.44 2.45
C ASN A 141 1.03 22.00 2.21
N ASN A 142 1.52 21.36 1.13
CA ASN A 142 1.26 19.94 0.82
C ASN A 142 2.45 19.36 0.05
N GLN A 143 3.54 19.09 0.76
CA GLN A 143 4.77 18.52 0.21
C GLN A 143 4.60 17.06 -0.17
N LEU A 144 5.51 16.56 -1.02
CA LEU A 144 5.48 15.16 -1.49
C LEU A 144 5.96 14.19 -0.41
N LEU A 145 5.32 13.02 -0.36
CA LEU A 145 5.93 11.85 0.24
C LEU A 145 7.03 11.34 -0.69
N MET A 146 8.27 11.31 -0.21
CA MET A 146 9.42 10.76 -0.91
C MET A 146 9.72 9.37 -0.36
N THR A 147 9.66 8.36 -1.20
CA THR A 147 9.86 6.97 -0.80
C THR A 147 11.00 6.32 -1.57
N THR A 148 11.55 5.25 -1.06
CA THR A 148 12.53 4.40 -1.72
C THR A 148 12.52 3.00 -1.13
N ASP A 149 13.10 2.01 -1.82
CA ASP A 149 13.39 0.69 -1.27
C ASP A 149 14.84 0.64 -0.82
N GLN A 150 15.04 0.66 0.49
CA GLN A 150 16.36 0.62 1.13
C GLN A 150 16.43 -0.53 2.15
N GLU A 151 16.18 -1.76 1.68
CA GLU A 151 16.17 -2.98 2.51
C GLU A 151 17.57 -3.40 2.94
N GLY A 152 18.56 -3.07 2.12
CA GLY A 152 19.92 -3.55 2.19
C GLY A 152 20.21 -4.73 1.26
N GLY A 153 21.47 -5.16 1.21
CA GLY A 153 21.92 -6.24 0.32
C GLY A 153 21.67 -5.94 -1.15
N LEU A 154 20.83 -6.76 -1.81
CA LEU A 154 20.53 -6.63 -3.23
C LEU A 154 19.43 -5.58 -3.52
N VAL A 155 18.69 -5.15 -2.52
CA VAL A 155 17.65 -4.13 -2.63
C VAL A 155 18.06 -2.90 -1.81
N GLN A 156 18.94 -2.13 -2.39
CA GLN A 156 19.46 -0.88 -1.86
C GLN A 156 19.62 0.10 -3.02
N HIS A 157 18.62 0.96 -3.21
CA HIS A 157 18.57 1.89 -4.35
C HIS A 157 19.50 3.08 -4.18
N LEU A 158 19.74 3.55 -2.95
CA LEU A 158 20.54 4.74 -2.67
C LEU A 158 21.91 4.34 -2.15
N GLN A 159 22.95 4.80 -2.86
CA GLN A 159 24.35 4.40 -2.64
C GLN A 159 25.29 5.60 -2.85
N GLY A 160 26.55 5.42 -2.51
CA GLY A 160 27.58 6.45 -2.61
C GLY A 160 27.79 7.22 -1.32
N ASP A 161 28.50 8.34 -1.38
CA ASP A 161 28.93 9.10 -0.21
C ASP A 161 27.75 9.50 0.69
N GLY A 162 27.85 9.16 1.96
CA GLY A 162 26.82 9.42 2.98
C GLY A 162 25.77 8.34 3.11
N PHE A 163 25.78 7.29 2.29
CA PHE A 163 25.01 6.07 2.49
C PHE A 163 25.93 4.90 2.86
N ASP A 164 25.65 4.24 3.95
CA ASP A 164 26.29 2.98 4.29
C ASP A 164 25.84 1.87 3.34
N GLN A 165 26.72 0.92 3.08
CA GLN A 165 26.31 -0.33 2.47
C GLN A 165 25.62 -1.21 3.52
N MET A 166 24.30 -1.28 3.44
CA MET A 166 23.51 -2.05 4.38
C MET A 166 23.68 -3.56 4.13
N PRO A 167 23.82 -4.38 5.19
CA PRO A 167 23.80 -5.84 5.02
C PRO A 167 22.44 -6.31 4.51
N SER A 168 22.38 -7.49 3.88
CA SER A 168 21.09 -8.12 3.50
C SER A 168 20.21 -8.32 4.74
N ALA A 169 18.90 -8.37 4.55
CA ALA A 169 17.98 -8.59 5.66
C ALA A 169 18.29 -9.88 6.44
N THR A 170 18.69 -10.97 5.76
CA THR A 170 19.13 -12.21 6.42
C THR A 170 20.36 -11.99 7.32
N ASN A 171 21.29 -11.13 6.93
CA ASN A 171 22.41 -10.76 7.79
C ASN A 171 21.98 -9.82 8.92
N GLN A 172 21.01 -8.93 8.67
CA GLN A 172 20.37 -8.11 9.72
C GLN A 172 19.69 -9.00 10.77
N GLY A 173 19.07 -10.13 10.38
CA GLY A 173 18.46 -11.09 11.29
C GLY A 173 19.44 -11.79 12.23
N SER A 174 20.75 -11.76 11.95
CA SER A 174 21.78 -12.23 12.86
C SER A 174 22.22 -11.20 13.93
N MET A 175 21.78 -9.96 13.81
CA MET A 175 21.99 -8.93 14.83
C MET A 175 21.01 -9.14 16.01
N SER A 176 21.34 -8.65 17.19
CA SER A 176 20.29 -8.46 18.20
C SER A 176 19.33 -7.34 17.76
N THR A 177 18.08 -7.40 18.21
CA THR A 177 17.08 -6.36 17.90
C THR A 177 17.55 -4.95 18.29
N ASN A 178 18.27 -4.81 19.40
CA ASN A 178 18.88 -3.53 19.79
C ASN A 178 19.95 -3.04 18.81
N GLN A 179 20.81 -3.93 18.33
CA GLN A 179 21.82 -3.57 17.31
C GLN A 179 21.16 -3.18 16.00
N LEU A 180 20.14 -3.93 15.57
CA LEU A 180 19.38 -3.62 14.35
C LEU A 180 18.71 -2.25 14.47
N ARG A 181 18.02 -1.94 15.58
CA ARG A 181 17.41 -0.63 15.83
C ARG A 181 18.43 0.51 15.73
N GLN A 182 19.60 0.35 16.36
CA GLN A 182 20.67 1.36 16.30
C GLN A 182 21.19 1.55 14.86
N SER A 183 21.41 0.46 14.12
CA SER A 183 21.82 0.52 12.72
C SER A 183 20.74 1.17 11.85
N ALA A 184 19.48 0.78 12.01
CA ALA A 184 18.35 1.37 11.28
C ALA A 184 18.18 2.87 11.56
N ALA A 185 18.47 3.35 12.78
CA ALA A 185 18.48 4.78 13.09
C ALA A 185 19.60 5.53 12.32
N VAL A 186 20.76 4.91 12.14
CA VAL A 186 21.83 5.49 11.30
C VAL A 186 21.39 5.54 9.84
N TRP A 187 20.92 4.43 9.29
CA TRP A 187 20.44 4.37 7.90
C TRP A 187 19.27 5.33 7.64
N GLY A 188 18.32 5.41 8.58
CA GLY A 188 17.22 6.36 8.52
C GLY A 188 17.69 7.82 8.54
N SER A 189 18.72 8.16 9.31
CA SER A 189 19.32 9.50 9.29
C SER A 189 19.94 9.85 7.93
N GLN A 190 20.55 8.86 7.25
CA GLN A 190 21.08 9.02 5.90
C GLN A 190 19.93 9.25 4.89
N LEU A 191 18.84 8.46 4.97
CA LEU A 191 17.64 8.64 4.17
C LEU A 191 17.02 10.03 4.40
N LYS A 192 16.87 10.44 5.65
CA LYS A 192 16.37 11.77 6.01
C LYS A 192 17.20 12.89 5.40
N SER A 193 18.54 12.75 5.44
CA SER A 193 19.48 13.73 4.87
C SER A 193 19.34 13.82 3.34
N ALA A 194 18.90 12.73 2.69
CA ALA A 194 18.61 12.69 1.27
C ALA A 194 17.19 13.15 0.91
N GLY A 195 16.39 13.57 1.89
CA GLY A 195 15.01 14.03 1.69
C GLY A 195 13.97 12.91 1.54
N ILE A 196 14.31 11.67 1.93
CA ILE A 196 13.37 10.54 1.96
C ILE A 196 12.55 10.59 3.26
N ASN A 197 11.24 10.37 3.14
CA ASN A 197 10.30 10.40 4.26
C ASN A 197 9.87 9.00 4.70
N VAL A 198 9.77 8.04 3.76
CA VAL A 198 9.36 6.66 4.04
C VAL A 198 10.29 5.71 3.30
N ASP A 199 10.80 4.72 4.03
CA ASP A 199 11.47 3.56 3.46
C ASP A 199 10.43 2.45 3.23
N LEU A 200 10.35 1.93 2.00
CA LEU A 200 9.49 0.80 1.65
C LEU A 200 10.16 -0.52 2.12
N ALA A 201 10.43 -0.58 3.40
CA ALA A 201 11.01 -1.67 4.16
C ALA A 201 10.46 -1.64 5.61
N PRO A 202 10.57 -2.75 6.35
CA PRO A 202 11.23 -4.02 6.05
C PRO A 202 10.32 -5.06 5.39
N VAL A 203 10.93 -6.13 4.86
CA VAL A 203 10.24 -7.36 4.46
C VAL A 203 10.00 -8.22 5.70
N VAL A 204 8.73 -8.44 6.05
CA VAL A 204 8.32 -9.22 7.25
C VAL A 204 8.12 -10.70 6.93
N GLY A 205 7.85 -11.03 5.65
CA GLY A 205 7.49 -12.36 5.21
C GLY A 205 8.50 -13.45 5.61
N THR A 206 7.99 -14.61 5.99
CA THR A 206 8.79 -15.79 6.36
C THR A 206 8.87 -16.76 5.19
N VAL A 207 10.08 -17.16 4.81
CA VAL A 207 10.28 -18.13 3.72
C VAL A 207 9.97 -19.54 4.23
N THR A 208 8.93 -20.16 3.65
CA THR A 208 8.43 -21.48 4.06
C THR A 208 8.71 -22.60 3.05
N VAL A 209 9.21 -22.24 1.86
CA VAL A 209 9.68 -23.20 0.85
C VAL A 209 11.21 -23.23 0.81
N ASP A 210 11.80 -24.06 -0.06
CA ASP A 210 13.24 -23.99 -0.29
C ASP A 210 13.66 -22.55 -0.66
N ARG A 211 14.62 -22.00 0.09
CA ARG A 211 15.01 -20.60 -0.01
C ARG A 211 15.45 -20.20 -1.43
N ALA A 212 16.19 -21.07 -2.11
CA ALA A 212 16.65 -20.79 -3.47
C ALA A 212 15.53 -20.82 -4.50
N SER A 213 14.43 -21.53 -4.20
CA SER A 213 13.24 -21.60 -5.02
C SER A 213 12.25 -20.46 -4.77
N ASN A 214 12.36 -19.75 -3.65
CA ASN A 214 11.53 -18.59 -3.36
C ASN A 214 12.13 -17.35 -4.06
N GLY A 215 11.72 -17.12 -5.30
CA GLY A 215 12.26 -16.06 -6.16
C GLY A 215 12.09 -14.62 -5.65
N PRO A 216 10.95 -14.25 -4.99
CA PRO A 216 10.73 -12.86 -4.61
C PRO A 216 11.52 -12.43 -3.37
N ILE A 217 11.80 -13.31 -2.43
CA ILE A 217 12.35 -12.98 -1.11
C ILE A 217 13.58 -13.82 -0.77
N GLY A 218 13.42 -15.14 -0.64
CA GLY A 218 14.45 -16.02 -0.09
C GLY A 218 15.72 -16.08 -0.95
N ALA A 219 15.59 -16.23 -2.26
CA ALA A 219 16.72 -16.24 -3.21
C ALA A 219 17.49 -14.91 -3.23
N LEU A 220 16.87 -13.83 -2.78
CA LEU A 220 17.42 -12.47 -2.73
C LEU A 220 17.86 -12.05 -1.32
N TYR A 221 17.71 -12.92 -0.31
CA TYR A 221 18.08 -12.64 1.09
C TYR A 221 17.37 -11.42 1.68
N ARG A 222 16.07 -11.20 1.31
CA ARG A 222 15.29 -10.02 1.67
C ARG A 222 14.53 -10.17 2.99
N ASP A 223 14.31 -11.39 3.51
CA ASP A 223 13.76 -11.67 4.84
C ASP A 223 14.87 -11.76 5.90
N PHE A 224 14.51 -11.63 7.18
CA PHE A 224 15.49 -11.75 8.27
C PHE A 224 16.02 -13.18 8.46
N GLY A 225 15.46 -14.18 7.77
CA GLY A 225 15.94 -15.57 7.80
C GLY A 225 15.61 -16.31 9.08
N LEU A 226 14.63 -15.83 9.83
CA LEU A 226 14.15 -16.38 11.10
C LEU A 226 12.77 -17.02 10.92
N ASP A 227 12.20 -17.56 11.99
CA ASP A 227 10.79 -17.92 12.04
C ASP A 227 9.89 -16.66 12.07
N ALA A 228 8.59 -16.86 12.06
CA ALA A 228 7.61 -15.77 11.97
C ALA A 228 7.75 -14.75 13.11
N ASP A 229 7.92 -15.23 14.34
CA ASP A 229 8.07 -14.37 15.52
C ASP A 229 9.41 -13.62 15.48
N GLY A 230 10.50 -14.29 15.12
CA GLY A 230 11.82 -13.68 14.98
C GLY A 230 11.85 -12.62 13.87
N ASN A 231 11.19 -12.86 12.73
CA ASN A 231 11.05 -11.90 11.64
C ASN A 231 10.24 -10.67 12.12
N ALA A 232 9.15 -10.88 12.85
CA ALA A 232 8.35 -9.79 13.41
C ALA A 232 9.13 -8.92 14.40
N ASP A 233 9.90 -9.54 15.30
CA ASP A 233 10.70 -8.81 16.30
C ASP A 233 11.81 -7.97 15.64
N HIS A 234 12.47 -8.50 14.60
CA HIS A 234 13.48 -7.75 13.84
C HIS A 234 12.83 -6.64 13.00
N ALA A 235 11.66 -6.90 12.40
CA ALA A 235 10.90 -5.87 11.69
C ALA A 235 10.49 -4.72 12.63
N LYS A 236 10.01 -5.02 13.83
CA LYS A 236 9.70 -3.99 14.85
C LYS A 236 10.94 -3.15 15.19
N ALA A 237 12.10 -3.81 15.38
CA ALA A 237 13.35 -3.11 15.69
C ALA A 237 13.81 -2.19 14.53
N PHE A 238 13.68 -2.65 13.28
CA PHE A 238 13.98 -1.85 12.09
C PHE A 238 13.07 -0.63 12.01
N ILE A 239 11.76 -0.81 12.14
CA ILE A 239 10.74 0.27 12.11
C ILE A 239 11.03 1.31 13.20
N GLN A 240 11.31 0.87 14.41
CA GLN A 240 11.63 1.75 15.54
C GLN A 240 12.90 2.56 15.29
N GLY A 241 13.94 1.94 14.70
CA GLY A 241 15.17 2.63 14.32
C GLY A 241 14.95 3.69 13.24
N MET A 242 14.17 3.38 12.19
CA MET A 242 13.79 4.37 11.18
C MET A 242 12.99 5.52 11.80
N ALA A 243 12.04 5.23 12.68
CA ALA A 243 11.23 6.23 13.38
C ALA A 243 12.09 7.13 14.30
N ASP A 244 13.12 6.60 14.95
CA ASP A 244 14.07 7.37 15.79
C ASP A 244 14.77 8.48 14.98
N SER A 245 14.92 8.32 13.66
CA SER A 245 15.46 9.32 12.74
C SER A 245 14.39 10.19 12.06
N GLY A 246 13.12 9.90 12.29
CA GLY A 246 11.99 10.60 11.66
C GLY A 246 11.73 10.17 10.21
N VAL A 247 12.05 8.91 9.86
CA VAL A 247 11.69 8.25 8.62
C VAL A 247 10.64 7.18 8.92
N GLY A 248 9.57 7.16 8.12
CA GLY A 248 8.54 6.12 8.19
C GLY A 248 8.99 4.81 7.55
N SER A 249 8.27 3.74 7.83
CA SER A 249 8.50 2.42 7.24
C SER A 249 7.23 1.88 6.62
N ALA A 250 7.38 1.09 5.54
CA ALA A 250 6.30 0.30 4.96
C ALA A 250 6.61 -1.19 5.11
N ILE A 251 5.83 -1.92 5.89
CA ILE A 251 6.00 -3.38 5.99
C ILE A 251 5.46 -4.06 4.74
N LYS A 252 6.19 -5.09 4.24
CA LYS A 252 5.88 -5.72 2.97
C LYS A 252 6.23 -7.21 2.92
N HIS A 253 5.61 -7.94 2.06
CA HIS A 253 4.47 -7.68 1.16
C HIS A 253 3.27 -8.43 1.73
N TYR A 254 2.35 -7.74 2.36
CA TYR A 254 1.25 -8.35 3.11
C TYR A 254 0.35 -9.23 2.21
N PRO A 255 -0.03 -10.45 2.59
CA PRO A 255 0.20 -11.15 3.86
C PRO A 255 1.49 -12.03 3.89
N GLY A 256 2.37 -11.94 2.91
CA GLY A 256 3.66 -12.64 2.84
C GLY A 256 3.91 -13.28 1.47
N LEU A 257 5.15 -13.27 0.99
CA LEU A 257 5.59 -13.90 -0.27
C LEU A 257 6.50 -15.12 -0.03
N GLY A 258 6.57 -15.62 1.21
CA GLY A 258 7.53 -16.65 1.58
C GLY A 258 7.22 -18.06 1.06
N SER A 259 5.98 -18.32 0.61
CA SER A 259 5.52 -19.63 0.13
C SER A 259 5.42 -19.72 -1.39
N VAL A 260 5.56 -18.62 -2.13
CA VAL A 260 5.51 -18.60 -3.60
C VAL A 260 6.90 -18.75 -4.21
N THR A 261 6.96 -19.24 -5.46
CA THR A 261 8.23 -19.41 -6.18
C THR A 261 8.46 -18.33 -7.23
N GLY A 262 7.40 -17.75 -7.78
CA GLY A 262 7.46 -16.69 -8.78
C GLY A 262 7.71 -15.32 -8.13
N ASN A 263 8.58 -14.52 -8.76
CA ASN A 263 8.72 -13.12 -8.41
C ASN A 263 7.70 -12.29 -9.21
N THR A 264 6.78 -11.64 -8.52
CA THR A 264 5.66 -10.87 -9.09
C THR A 264 6.09 -9.76 -10.05
N ASP A 265 7.30 -9.22 -9.90
CA ASP A 265 7.84 -8.21 -10.81
C ASP A 265 8.08 -8.77 -12.22
N PHE A 266 8.42 -10.05 -12.33
CA PHE A 266 8.92 -10.65 -13.57
C PHE A 266 8.04 -11.75 -14.14
N THR A 267 7.08 -12.28 -13.38
CA THR A 267 6.22 -13.39 -13.83
C THR A 267 4.82 -13.35 -13.19
N ALA A 268 3.87 -13.91 -13.92
CA ALA A 268 2.54 -14.27 -13.40
C ALA A 268 2.47 -15.76 -12.99
N ASP A 269 3.52 -16.54 -13.21
CA ASP A 269 3.59 -17.95 -12.86
C ASP A 269 4.24 -18.14 -11.48
N GLY A 270 3.76 -19.15 -10.72
CA GLY A 270 4.31 -19.50 -9.41
C GLY A 270 4.01 -18.48 -8.29
N ILE A 271 2.99 -17.66 -8.48
CA ILE A 271 2.55 -16.63 -7.52
C ILE A 271 1.25 -16.98 -6.81
N LEU A 272 0.76 -18.21 -6.95
CA LEU A 272 -0.38 -18.72 -6.17
C LEU A 272 0.13 -19.29 -4.85
N ASP A 273 -0.23 -18.67 -3.75
CA ASP A 273 -0.02 -19.18 -2.40
C ASP A 273 -1.17 -20.10 -2.01
N THR A 274 -0.84 -21.35 -1.68
CA THR A 274 -1.80 -22.38 -1.29
C THR A 274 -1.77 -22.71 0.20
N THR A 275 -0.96 -22.02 0.98
CA THR A 275 -0.64 -22.35 2.37
C THR A 275 -1.03 -21.26 3.38
N THR A 276 -0.90 -19.99 3.01
CA THR A 276 -1.16 -18.87 3.92
C THR A 276 -2.65 -18.75 4.23
N THR A 277 -2.99 -18.71 5.53
CA THR A 277 -4.35 -18.54 6.05
C THR A 277 -4.43 -17.33 6.98
N LEU A 278 -5.64 -16.85 7.28
CA LEU A 278 -5.84 -15.66 8.14
C LEU A 278 -5.45 -15.90 9.61
N ASP A 279 -5.35 -17.14 10.04
CA ASP A 279 -4.90 -17.57 11.37
C ASP A 279 -3.46 -18.15 11.37
N GLY A 280 -2.77 -18.08 10.22
CA GLY A 280 -1.42 -18.58 10.04
C GLY A 280 -0.34 -17.74 10.73
N ALA A 281 0.80 -18.35 11.02
CA ALA A 281 1.93 -17.67 11.68
C ALA A 281 2.48 -16.51 10.84
N GLU A 282 2.47 -16.63 9.51
CA GLU A 282 3.00 -15.61 8.60
C GLU A 282 2.21 -14.31 8.66
N ILE A 283 0.88 -14.39 8.55
CA ILE A 283 0.04 -13.20 8.70
C ILE A 283 0.05 -12.69 10.14
N GLY A 284 0.20 -13.58 11.13
CA GLY A 284 0.40 -13.25 12.54
C GLY A 284 1.65 -12.38 12.76
N ALA A 285 2.76 -12.68 12.07
CA ALA A 285 3.98 -11.89 12.13
C ALA A 285 3.75 -10.44 11.63
N PHE A 286 3.04 -10.28 10.52
CA PHE A 286 2.65 -8.95 10.03
C PHE A 286 1.78 -8.21 11.03
N ASN A 287 0.73 -8.88 11.56
CA ASN A 287 -0.18 -8.25 12.52
C ASN A 287 0.55 -7.83 13.81
N SER A 288 1.47 -8.65 14.31
CA SER A 288 2.34 -8.31 15.44
C SER A 288 3.25 -7.12 15.14
N THR A 289 3.75 -7.02 13.90
CA THR A 289 4.63 -5.92 13.47
C THR A 289 3.92 -4.56 13.46
N LEU A 290 2.58 -4.53 13.30
CA LEU A 290 1.78 -3.30 13.37
C LEU A 290 1.89 -2.58 14.72
N GLU A 291 2.25 -3.28 15.82
CA GLU A 291 2.50 -2.68 17.12
C GLU A 291 3.65 -1.65 17.10
N ALA A 292 4.57 -1.75 16.15
CA ALA A 292 5.64 -0.77 15.93
C ALA A 292 5.20 0.48 15.15
N ASN A 293 3.90 0.60 14.82
CA ASN A 293 3.31 1.72 14.08
C ASN A 293 4.01 2.03 12.74
N PRO A 294 4.12 1.06 11.81
CA PRO A 294 4.61 1.36 10.48
C PRO A 294 3.72 2.41 9.79
N SER A 295 4.32 3.28 8.99
CA SER A 295 3.59 4.32 8.26
C SER A 295 2.66 3.76 7.20
N MET A 296 3.05 2.62 6.61
CA MET A 296 2.30 1.96 5.54
C MET A 296 2.36 0.43 5.68
N VAL A 297 1.35 -0.22 5.08
CA VAL A 297 1.36 -1.65 4.75
C VAL A 297 1.33 -1.78 3.23
N MET A 298 2.32 -2.44 2.66
CA MET A 298 2.36 -2.74 1.23
C MET A 298 1.76 -4.11 0.95
N MET A 299 0.74 -4.14 0.09
CA MET A 299 0.04 -5.35 -0.31
C MET A 299 0.79 -6.10 -1.39
N SER A 300 0.85 -7.42 -1.25
CA SER A 300 1.39 -8.35 -2.24
C SER A 300 0.55 -8.41 -3.53
N LEU A 301 1.18 -8.75 -4.65
CA LEU A 301 0.52 -9.05 -5.93
C LEU A 301 0.25 -10.56 -6.13
N ALA A 302 0.61 -11.41 -5.18
CA ALA A 302 0.30 -12.84 -5.20
C ALA A 302 -1.17 -13.09 -4.87
N THR A 303 -1.69 -14.24 -5.28
CA THR A 303 -3.05 -14.71 -4.96
C THR A 303 -2.97 -15.75 -3.84
N TYR A 304 -3.85 -15.65 -2.86
CA TYR A 304 -3.88 -16.50 -1.66
C TYR A 304 -5.13 -17.38 -1.67
N GLN A 305 -4.96 -18.64 -2.03
CA GLN A 305 -6.07 -19.58 -2.30
C GLN A 305 -7.04 -19.74 -1.14
N ALA A 306 -6.55 -19.76 0.09
CA ALA A 306 -7.37 -19.93 1.29
C ALA A 306 -8.07 -18.65 1.77
N ILE A 307 -7.72 -17.48 1.19
CA ILE A 307 -8.27 -16.17 1.59
C ILE A 307 -9.18 -15.62 0.50
N ASP A 308 -8.64 -15.43 -0.70
CA ASP A 308 -9.38 -15.00 -1.89
C ASP A 308 -8.73 -15.61 -3.13
N PRO A 309 -9.26 -16.73 -3.65
CA PRO A 309 -8.68 -17.42 -4.81
C PRO A 309 -8.86 -16.68 -6.14
N ASN A 310 -9.67 -15.62 -6.17
CA ASN A 310 -10.06 -14.95 -7.40
C ASN A 310 -9.31 -13.64 -7.66
N ASN A 311 -8.70 -13.06 -6.62
CA ASN A 311 -8.02 -11.78 -6.72
C ASN A 311 -6.61 -11.85 -6.11
N PRO A 312 -5.62 -11.18 -6.71
CA PRO A 312 -4.38 -10.86 -6.01
C PRO A 312 -4.67 -10.09 -4.70
N ALA A 313 -3.83 -10.28 -3.69
CA ALA A 313 -4.02 -9.66 -2.36
C ALA A 313 -4.31 -8.16 -2.44
N VAL A 314 -3.62 -7.43 -3.30
CA VAL A 314 -3.76 -5.98 -3.52
C VAL A 314 -5.17 -5.57 -3.97
N PHE A 315 -5.93 -6.49 -4.59
CA PHE A 315 -7.30 -6.25 -5.10
C PHE A 315 -8.37 -7.06 -4.35
N SER A 316 -8.00 -7.72 -3.26
CA SER A 316 -8.90 -8.52 -2.44
C SER A 316 -9.55 -7.67 -1.35
N SER A 317 -10.83 -7.31 -1.49
CA SER A 317 -11.56 -6.62 -0.42
C SER A 317 -11.69 -7.47 0.83
N ALA A 318 -11.75 -8.80 0.70
CA ALA A 318 -11.75 -9.72 1.84
C ALA A 318 -10.46 -9.57 2.69
N LEU A 319 -9.31 -9.36 2.04
CA LEU A 319 -8.06 -9.19 2.76
C LEU A 319 -7.82 -7.74 3.17
N VAL A 320 -8.02 -6.77 2.26
CA VAL A 320 -7.71 -5.36 2.52
C VAL A 320 -8.74 -4.71 3.44
N THR A 321 -10.03 -4.78 3.09
CA THR A 321 -11.10 -4.11 3.84
C THR A 321 -11.54 -4.96 5.03
N ASP A 322 -11.95 -6.21 4.80
CA ASP A 322 -12.63 -6.98 5.84
C ASP A 322 -11.64 -7.47 6.91
N TYR A 323 -10.46 -7.89 6.49
CA TYR A 323 -9.47 -8.38 7.43
C TYR A 323 -8.54 -7.27 7.94
N LEU A 324 -7.70 -6.66 7.10
CA LEU A 324 -6.67 -5.72 7.56
C LEU A 324 -7.27 -4.43 8.16
N ARG A 325 -8.32 -3.85 7.55
CA ARG A 325 -8.98 -2.65 8.09
C ARG A 325 -9.91 -2.96 9.25
N ASN A 326 -10.86 -3.89 9.04
CA ASN A 326 -11.97 -4.06 9.98
C ASN A 326 -11.64 -5.04 11.11
N THR A 327 -10.94 -6.15 10.84
CA THR A 327 -10.61 -7.16 11.84
C THR A 327 -9.32 -6.82 12.60
N VAL A 328 -8.24 -6.52 11.88
CA VAL A 328 -6.94 -6.16 12.48
C VAL A 328 -6.94 -4.71 12.97
N GLY A 329 -7.71 -3.83 12.34
CA GLY A 329 -7.90 -2.45 12.78
C GLY A 329 -6.84 -1.47 12.24
N PHE A 330 -6.06 -1.81 11.23
CA PHE A 330 -5.04 -0.92 10.68
C PHE A 330 -5.66 0.30 9.99
N GLN A 331 -5.38 1.50 10.49
CA GLN A 331 -5.93 2.76 9.96
C GLN A 331 -4.90 3.61 9.18
N GLY A 332 -3.64 3.17 9.08
CA GLY A 332 -2.60 3.83 8.28
C GLY A 332 -2.78 3.64 6.77
N VAL A 333 -1.81 4.08 5.99
CA VAL A 333 -1.84 3.98 4.52
C VAL A 333 -1.62 2.53 4.08
N ILE A 334 -2.53 1.99 3.25
CA ILE A 334 -2.33 0.73 2.53
C ILE A 334 -1.87 1.07 1.11
N THR A 335 -0.63 0.72 0.79
CA THR A 335 -0.07 0.88 -0.56
C THR A 335 -0.04 -0.43 -1.32
N SER A 336 -0.03 -0.37 -2.63
CA SER A 336 0.25 -1.54 -3.47
C SER A 336 1.76 -1.80 -3.54
N ASP A 337 2.16 -3.04 -3.84
CA ASP A 337 3.39 -3.29 -4.58
C ASP A 337 3.26 -2.72 -6.00
N SER A 338 4.33 -2.75 -6.81
CA SER A 338 4.34 -2.08 -8.11
C SER A 338 3.19 -2.50 -9.02
N LEU A 339 2.24 -1.59 -9.30
CA LEU A 339 1.11 -1.86 -10.17
C LEU A 339 1.51 -2.08 -11.66
N SER A 340 2.76 -1.79 -12.01
CA SER A 340 3.31 -2.09 -13.34
C SER A 340 4.02 -3.45 -13.43
N ALA A 341 3.95 -4.27 -12.37
CA ALA A 341 4.58 -5.59 -12.33
C ALA A 341 3.96 -6.57 -13.33
N THR A 342 4.78 -7.51 -13.81
CA THR A 342 4.37 -8.53 -14.80
C THR A 342 3.20 -9.39 -14.31
N ALA A 343 3.11 -9.63 -13.00
CA ALA A 343 2.00 -10.36 -12.40
C ALA A 343 0.61 -9.78 -12.72
N LEU A 344 0.52 -8.48 -12.97
CA LEU A 344 -0.72 -7.77 -13.27
C LEU A 344 -0.91 -7.46 -14.77
N GLY A 345 -0.01 -7.95 -15.65
CA GLY A 345 0.02 -7.61 -17.09
C GLY A 345 -1.24 -7.97 -17.88
N GLY A 346 -2.17 -8.75 -17.31
CA GLY A 346 -3.48 -9.04 -17.90
C GLY A 346 -4.55 -7.98 -17.63
N ILE A 347 -4.26 -6.96 -16.80
CA ILE A 347 -5.21 -5.91 -16.40
C ILE A 347 -4.86 -4.62 -17.15
N GLN A 348 -5.88 -3.90 -17.61
CA GLN A 348 -5.64 -2.60 -18.25
C GLN A 348 -5.07 -1.62 -17.22
N PRO A 349 -4.03 -0.83 -17.55
CA PRO A 349 -3.43 0.11 -16.60
C PRO A 349 -4.43 1.08 -15.96
N SER A 350 -5.45 1.53 -16.70
CA SER A 350 -6.52 2.39 -16.17
C SER A 350 -7.36 1.74 -15.07
N ASP A 351 -7.42 0.40 -15.03
CA ASP A 351 -8.23 -0.32 -14.03
C ASP A 351 -7.46 -0.60 -12.74
N LEU A 352 -6.12 -0.54 -12.77
CA LEU A 352 -5.28 -0.96 -11.64
C LEU A 352 -5.53 -0.10 -10.39
N GLY A 353 -5.48 1.22 -10.53
CA GLY A 353 -5.76 2.14 -9.42
C GLY A 353 -7.20 2.04 -8.93
N VAL A 354 -8.15 1.83 -9.86
CA VAL A 354 -9.58 1.64 -9.52
C VAL A 354 -9.76 0.40 -8.66
N ARG A 355 -9.19 -0.74 -9.06
CA ARG A 355 -9.28 -2.00 -8.30
C ARG A 355 -8.63 -1.89 -6.91
N LEU A 356 -7.49 -1.19 -6.81
CA LEU A 356 -6.83 -0.94 -5.53
C LEU A 356 -7.77 -0.20 -4.57
N VAL A 357 -8.34 0.93 -5.00
CA VAL A 357 -9.23 1.75 -4.17
C VAL A 357 -10.56 1.01 -3.89
N ASP A 358 -11.08 0.26 -4.85
CA ASP A 358 -12.29 -0.56 -4.63
C ASP A 358 -12.07 -1.63 -3.55
N ALA A 359 -10.89 -2.22 -3.48
CA ALA A 359 -10.53 -3.17 -2.43
C ALA A 359 -10.28 -2.53 -1.06
N GLY A 360 -10.12 -1.21 -0.97
CA GLY A 360 -9.86 -0.47 0.28
C GLY A 360 -8.40 -0.02 0.46
N GLY A 361 -7.57 -0.12 -0.60
CA GLY A 361 -6.22 0.44 -0.64
C GLY A 361 -6.22 1.95 -0.87
N ASP A 362 -5.09 2.60 -0.60
CA ASP A 362 -5.00 4.06 -0.56
C ASP A 362 -3.99 4.66 -1.55
N LEU A 363 -2.86 4.00 -1.78
CA LEU A 363 -1.75 4.59 -2.51
C LEU A 363 -1.22 3.62 -3.58
N ALA A 364 -1.38 3.99 -4.84
CA ALA A 364 -0.89 3.24 -5.98
C ALA A 364 0.63 3.44 -6.14
N CYS A 365 1.44 2.45 -5.77
CA CYS A 365 2.86 2.41 -6.05
C CYS A 365 3.09 1.99 -7.51
N ILE A 366 3.84 2.76 -8.27
CA ILE A 366 4.04 2.55 -9.71
C ILE A 366 5.52 2.47 -10.01
N GLY A 367 5.97 1.34 -10.57
CA GLY A 367 7.36 1.12 -10.94
C GLY A 367 7.70 1.59 -12.36
N ALA A 368 6.75 1.78 -13.26
CA ALA A 368 6.98 2.20 -14.64
C ALA A 368 6.21 3.48 -14.99
N SER A 369 6.90 4.48 -15.53
CA SER A 369 6.36 5.84 -15.72
C SER A 369 5.17 5.89 -16.68
N ASP A 370 5.10 5.00 -17.65
CA ASP A 370 4.01 4.90 -18.64
C ASP A 370 2.68 4.42 -18.05
N TYR A 371 2.68 3.88 -16.83
CA TYR A 371 1.47 3.49 -16.09
C TYR A 371 0.83 4.65 -15.31
N VAL A 372 1.57 5.73 -15.03
CA VAL A 372 1.10 6.81 -14.13
C VAL A 372 -0.13 7.50 -14.70
N GLN A 373 -0.06 7.98 -15.94
CA GLN A 373 -1.18 8.71 -16.55
C GLN A 373 -2.42 7.82 -16.75
N PRO A 374 -2.33 6.58 -17.27
CA PRO A 374 -3.49 5.69 -17.36
C PRO A 374 -4.16 5.42 -16.02
N ILE A 375 -3.39 5.24 -14.93
CA ILE A 375 -3.94 5.04 -13.59
C ILE A 375 -4.68 6.29 -13.10
N LEU A 376 -4.10 7.49 -13.28
CA LEU A 376 -4.77 8.75 -12.96
C LEU A 376 -6.06 8.93 -13.74
N ASP A 377 -6.04 8.65 -15.04
CA ASP A 377 -7.21 8.77 -15.92
C ASP A 377 -8.33 7.83 -15.48
N GLY A 378 -7.99 6.57 -15.16
CA GLY A 378 -8.95 5.58 -14.68
C GLY A 378 -9.61 5.97 -13.37
N LEU A 379 -8.80 6.41 -12.38
CA LEU A 379 -9.28 6.88 -11.10
C LEU A 379 -10.21 8.11 -11.24
N ASN A 380 -9.79 9.10 -12.03
CA ASN A 380 -10.60 10.30 -12.27
C ASN A 380 -11.92 9.98 -12.98
N ALA A 381 -11.89 9.16 -14.03
CA ALA A 381 -13.07 8.77 -14.79
C ALA A 381 -14.07 8.00 -13.91
N LYS A 382 -13.59 7.02 -13.14
CA LYS A 382 -14.45 6.23 -12.24
C LYS A 382 -15.05 7.09 -11.14
N ALA A 383 -14.24 7.94 -10.49
CA ALA A 383 -14.71 8.80 -9.40
C ALA A 383 -15.71 9.88 -9.89
N ALA A 384 -15.55 10.38 -11.12
CA ALA A 384 -16.51 11.32 -11.70
C ALA A 384 -17.86 10.65 -12.05
N ALA A 385 -17.87 9.35 -12.36
CA ALA A 385 -19.06 8.60 -12.77
C ALA A 385 -19.78 7.91 -11.59
N ASP A 386 -19.11 7.71 -10.45
CA ASP A 386 -19.59 6.89 -9.33
C ASP A 386 -19.31 7.61 -8.00
N SER A 387 -20.33 8.12 -7.35
CA SER A 387 -20.20 8.85 -6.08
C SER A 387 -19.72 7.96 -4.93
N ALA A 388 -20.10 6.69 -4.90
CA ALA A 388 -19.63 5.77 -3.86
C ALA A 388 -18.11 5.50 -4.02
N PHE A 389 -17.61 5.46 -5.24
CA PHE A 389 -16.17 5.38 -5.50
C PHE A 389 -15.46 6.70 -5.15
N ALA A 390 -16.07 7.85 -5.45
CA ALA A 390 -15.53 9.16 -5.04
C ALA A 390 -15.41 9.29 -3.51
N ASP A 391 -16.31 8.70 -2.75
CA ASP A 391 -16.23 8.63 -1.29
C ASP A 391 -15.02 7.75 -0.84
N LYS A 392 -14.77 6.62 -1.50
CA LYS A 392 -13.57 5.80 -1.24
C LYS A 392 -12.29 6.58 -1.54
N VAL A 393 -12.21 7.28 -2.69
CA VAL A 393 -11.08 8.17 -3.03
C VAL A 393 -10.88 9.22 -1.93
N THR A 394 -11.95 9.81 -1.42
CA THR A 394 -11.89 10.79 -0.33
C THR A 394 -11.31 10.18 0.95
N GLN A 395 -11.76 8.99 1.35
CA GLN A 395 -11.25 8.29 2.53
C GLN A 395 -9.77 7.92 2.37
N SER A 396 -9.35 7.45 1.20
CA SER A 396 -7.95 7.15 0.91
C SER A 396 -7.07 8.41 0.92
N ALA A 397 -7.54 9.51 0.33
CA ALA A 397 -6.85 10.80 0.39
C ALA A 397 -6.70 11.31 1.84
N ILE A 398 -7.72 11.14 2.69
CA ILE A 398 -7.64 11.48 4.12
C ILE A 398 -6.52 10.68 4.81
N ARG A 399 -6.37 9.38 4.55
CA ARG A 399 -5.30 8.57 5.16
C ARG A 399 -3.92 9.02 4.70
N VAL A 400 -3.73 9.25 3.40
CA VAL A 400 -2.45 9.76 2.86
C VAL A 400 -2.13 11.13 3.44
N MET A 401 -3.11 12.05 3.49
CA MET A 401 -2.91 13.37 4.07
C MET A 401 -2.69 13.31 5.59
N THR A 402 -3.34 12.39 6.32
CA THR A 402 -3.08 12.18 7.75
C THR A 402 -1.61 11.80 7.97
N LEU A 403 -1.06 10.92 7.13
CA LEU A 403 0.36 10.58 7.17
C LEU A 403 1.24 11.80 6.90
N LYS A 404 0.92 12.61 5.88
CA LYS A 404 1.67 13.84 5.56
C LYS A 404 1.64 14.84 6.73
N TYR A 405 0.48 15.06 7.35
CA TYR A 405 0.37 15.92 8.53
C TYR A 405 1.17 15.40 9.72
N SER A 406 1.16 14.08 9.97
CA SER A 406 1.94 13.48 11.05
C SER A 406 3.45 13.59 10.84
N MET A 407 3.91 13.67 9.60
CA MET A 407 5.30 13.85 9.22
C MET A 407 5.73 15.33 9.05
N GLY A 408 4.80 16.28 9.19
CA GLY A 408 5.06 17.70 8.97
C GLY A 408 5.25 18.10 7.49
N LEU A 409 4.74 17.29 6.56
CA LEU A 409 4.76 17.53 5.11
C LEU A 409 3.54 18.32 4.64
N ALA A 410 2.53 18.48 5.49
CA ALA A 410 1.36 19.31 5.25
C ALA A 410 1.12 20.25 6.44
N SER A 411 0.54 21.44 6.17
CA SER A 411 0.32 22.50 7.18
C SER A 411 -1.00 23.25 6.96
#